data_cb35b6a2f9e844f881c62d5884a3317a
#
_entry.id   cb35b6a2f9e844f881c62d5884a3317a
#
_cell.length_a   1.000
_cell.length_b   1.000
_cell.length_c   1.000
_cell.angle_alpha   90.00
_cell.angle_beta   90.00
_cell.angle_gamma   90.00
#
_symmetry.space_group_name_H-M   'P 1'
#
loop_
_entity.id
_entity.type
_entity.pdbx_description
1 polymer ?
#
loop_
_entity_poly.entity_id
_entity_poly.type
_entity_poly.pdbx_seq_one_letter_code
_entity_poly.pdbx_strand_id
1 'polypeptide(L)'
;MKRILAVCIAGIFSGGALAADLMQVYRDALANDAKFSAARAQYEAGQEKVVHGRAGLLPQIGQGADTTWNDTEFKPALPRGKTDYNSNGYGVQLTQPLFRWQNWVQFKQGELQTALAETQFGIARQDLVLRVAEAYFNVLNAQDALAAATQLRTAAGEQLELAKTSFEVGTVTITDVH
;
A
#
# COMPACT_ATOMS: atom_id res chain seq x y z
N MET A 1 -14.36 -7.66 -53.32
CA MET A 1 -14.55 -7.84 -51.87
C MET A 1 -13.35 -7.33 -51.05
N LYS A 2 -12.71 -6.20 -51.44
CA LYS A 2 -11.55 -5.59 -50.71
C LYS A 2 -11.77 -4.13 -50.31
N ARG A 3 -12.99 -3.59 -50.40
CA ARG A 3 -13.31 -2.17 -50.09
C ARG A 3 -14.28 -1.98 -48.93
N ILE A 4 -14.73 -3.05 -48.27
CA ILE A 4 -15.67 -3.01 -47.11
C ILE A 4 -14.93 -3.11 -45.78
N LEU A 5 -13.66 -3.52 -45.75
CA LEU A 5 -12.89 -3.69 -44.52
C LEU A 5 -12.22 -2.42 -43.96
N ALA A 6 -12.23 -1.32 -44.74
CA ALA A 6 -11.56 -0.07 -44.37
C ALA A 6 -12.46 0.93 -43.63
N VAL A 7 -13.77 0.69 -43.52
CA VAL A 7 -14.70 1.62 -42.86
C VAL A 7 -14.98 1.29 -41.42
N CYS A 8 -14.67 0.07 -40.94
CA CYS A 8 -14.96 -0.35 -39.56
C CYS A 8 -13.88 0.01 -38.52
N ILE A 9 -12.72 0.56 -38.92
CA ILE A 9 -11.62 0.87 -37.95
C ILE A 9 -11.63 2.35 -37.52
N ALA A 10 -12.40 3.23 -38.17
CA ALA A 10 -12.45 4.66 -37.84
C ALA A 10 -13.47 5.03 -36.73
N GLY A 11 -14.19 4.06 -36.16
CA GLY A 11 -15.31 4.29 -35.23
C GLY A 11 -15.00 4.14 -33.72
N ILE A 12 -13.77 3.81 -33.30
CA ILE A 12 -13.49 3.40 -31.89
C ILE A 12 -12.66 4.45 -31.13
N PHE A 13 -12.34 5.61 -31.67
CA PHE A 13 -11.58 6.66 -30.98
C PHE A 13 -12.38 7.92 -30.64
N SER A 14 -13.69 7.82 -30.46
CA SER A 14 -14.44 8.84 -29.74
C SER A 14 -14.48 8.47 -28.24
N GLY A 15 -13.31 8.35 -27.62
CA GLY A 15 -13.17 8.42 -26.17
C GLY A 15 -13.53 9.85 -25.78
N GLY A 16 -14.83 10.11 -25.46
CA GLY A 16 -15.22 11.32 -24.77
C GLY A 16 -14.33 11.48 -23.57
N ALA A 17 -13.69 12.64 -23.44
CA ALA A 17 -13.05 13.06 -22.20
C ALA A 17 -14.20 13.20 -21.16
N LEU A 18 -14.63 12.07 -20.60
CA LEU A 18 -15.45 12.05 -19.40
C LEU A 18 -14.55 12.65 -18.33
N ALA A 19 -14.83 13.88 -17.92
CA ALA A 19 -14.27 14.42 -16.71
C ALA A 19 -14.52 13.36 -15.62
N ALA A 20 -13.47 12.68 -15.18
CA ALA A 20 -13.61 11.61 -14.19
C ALA A 20 -14.27 12.24 -12.95
N ASP A 21 -15.45 11.73 -12.59
CA ASP A 21 -16.16 12.21 -11.40
C ASP A 21 -15.30 11.89 -10.16
N LEU A 22 -15.24 12.82 -9.21
CA LEU A 22 -14.52 12.66 -7.94
C LEU A 22 -14.86 11.32 -7.27
N MET A 23 -16.11 10.87 -7.35
CA MET A 23 -16.53 9.60 -6.78
C MET A 23 -15.94 8.41 -7.52
N GLN A 24 -15.74 8.51 -8.82
CA GLN A 24 -15.08 7.47 -9.61
C GLN A 24 -13.59 7.40 -9.26
N VAL A 25 -12.91 8.54 -9.19
CA VAL A 25 -11.49 8.59 -8.77
C VAL A 25 -11.30 8.03 -7.37
N TYR A 26 -12.24 8.31 -6.46
CA TYR A 26 -12.21 7.72 -5.11
C TYR A 26 -12.37 6.19 -5.12
N ARG A 27 -13.27 5.64 -5.94
CA ARG A 27 -13.43 4.18 -6.07
C ARG A 27 -12.18 3.52 -6.65
N ASP A 28 -11.57 4.15 -7.63
CA ASP A 28 -10.32 3.67 -8.23
C ASP A 28 -9.17 3.72 -7.23
N ALA A 29 -9.11 4.76 -6.40
CA ALA A 29 -8.14 4.88 -5.32
C ALA A 29 -8.33 3.80 -4.25
N LEU A 30 -9.58 3.48 -3.86
CA LEU A 30 -9.86 2.38 -2.91
C LEU A 30 -9.31 1.04 -3.38
N ALA A 31 -9.27 0.81 -4.69
CA ALA A 31 -8.79 -0.43 -5.28
C ALA A 31 -7.27 -0.44 -5.47
N ASN A 32 -6.65 0.71 -5.79
CA ASN A 32 -5.30 0.77 -6.30
C ASN A 32 -4.31 1.57 -5.42
N ASP A 33 -4.77 2.31 -4.41
CA ASP A 33 -3.88 3.10 -3.55
C ASP A 33 -3.03 2.17 -2.66
N ALA A 34 -1.71 2.24 -2.84
CA ALA A 34 -0.76 1.38 -2.12
C ALA A 34 -0.74 1.66 -0.60
N LYS A 35 -0.90 2.93 -0.19
CA LYS A 35 -0.92 3.33 1.22
C LYS A 35 -2.17 2.79 1.92
N PHE A 36 -3.32 2.85 1.24
CA PHE A 36 -4.56 2.28 1.75
C PHE A 36 -4.52 0.75 1.80
N SER A 37 -3.95 0.10 0.79
CA SER A 37 -3.74 -1.35 0.76
C SER A 37 -2.83 -1.82 1.91
N ALA A 38 -1.74 -1.09 2.19
CA ALA A 38 -0.88 -1.36 3.33
C ALA A 38 -1.62 -1.20 4.67
N ALA A 39 -2.47 -0.16 4.83
CA ALA A 39 -3.28 0.04 6.02
C ALA A 39 -4.31 -1.09 6.22
N ARG A 40 -4.87 -1.62 5.13
CA ARG A 40 -5.76 -2.79 5.17
C ARG A 40 -5.02 -4.03 5.66
N ALA A 41 -3.84 -4.31 5.13
CA ALA A 41 -3.02 -5.44 5.56
C ALA A 41 -2.60 -5.31 7.04
N GLN A 42 -2.30 -4.09 7.50
CA GLN A 42 -2.02 -3.83 8.92
C GLN A 42 -3.24 -4.05 9.82
N TYR A 43 -4.43 -3.68 9.35
CA TYR A 43 -5.68 -3.97 10.06
C TYR A 43 -5.93 -5.47 10.17
N GLU A 44 -5.79 -6.23 9.07
CA GLU A 44 -5.93 -7.69 9.07
C GLU A 44 -4.92 -8.34 10.03
N ALA A 45 -3.65 -7.94 9.99
CA ALA A 45 -2.64 -8.38 10.95
C ALA A 45 -2.97 -7.97 12.40
N GLY A 46 -3.63 -6.82 12.59
CA GLY A 46 -4.11 -6.34 13.87
C GLY A 46 -5.23 -7.19 14.45
N GLN A 47 -6.10 -7.76 13.64
CA GLN A 47 -7.17 -8.66 14.07
C GLN A 47 -6.63 -9.97 14.64
N GLU A 48 -5.46 -10.44 14.19
CA GLU A 48 -4.80 -11.63 14.71
C GLU A 48 -4.24 -11.45 16.13
N LYS A 49 -4.18 -10.22 16.66
CA LYS A 49 -3.65 -9.95 18.00
C LYS A 49 -4.50 -10.57 19.11
N VAL A 50 -5.81 -10.62 18.96
CA VAL A 50 -6.69 -11.30 19.90
C VAL A 50 -6.48 -12.82 19.87
N VAL A 51 -6.26 -13.38 18.69
CA VAL A 51 -5.97 -14.82 18.51
C VAL A 51 -4.65 -15.17 19.18
N HIS A 52 -3.59 -14.37 18.97
CA HIS A 52 -2.31 -14.52 19.66
C HIS A 52 -2.45 -14.39 21.18
N GLY A 53 -3.19 -13.40 21.65
CA GLY A 53 -3.45 -13.22 23.09
C GLY A 53 -4.16 -14.43 23.70
N ARG A 54 -5.08 -15.05 22.96
CA ARG A 54 -5.81 -16.25 23.38
C ARG A 54 -4.93 -17.51 23.41
N ALA A 55 -3.90 -17.58 22.59
CA ALA A 55 -3.05 -18.77 22.47
C ALA A 55 -2.45 -19.22 23.81
N GLY A 56 -2.12 -18.28 24.69
CA GLY A 56 -1.62 -18.58 26.05
C GLY A 56 -2.65 -19.21 27.00
N LEU A 57 -3.94 -19.23 26.64
CA LEU A 57 -5.02 -19.87 27.40
C LEU A 57 -5.38 -21.27 26.86
N LEU A 58 -4.83 -21.65 25.72
CA LEU A 58 -5.13 -22.91 25.06
C LEU A 58 -4.05 -23.97 25.36
N PRO A 59 -4.39 -25.29 25.19
CA PRO A 59 -3.40 -26.35 25.25
C PRO A 59 -2.31 -26.15 24.18
N GLN A 60 -1.05 -26.32 24.60
CA GLN A 60 0.11 -26.26 23.71
C GLN A 60 0.69 -27.66 23.55
N ILE A 61 0.87 -28.09 22.31
CA ILE A 61 1.50 -29.35 21.95
C ILE A 61 2.88 -29.02 21.37
N GLY A 62 3.92 -29.49 22.07
CA GLY A 62 5.30 -29.43 21.63
C GLY A 62 5.78 -30.79 21.20
N GLN A 63 6.60 -30.85 20.16
CA GLN A 63 7.35 -32.04 19.77
C GLN A 63 8.83 -31.71 19.69
N GLY A 64 9.68 -32.60 20.14
CA GLY A 64 11.13 -32.46 20.10
C GLY A 64 11.76 -33.81 19.69
N ALA A 65 12.84 -33.71 18.95
CA ALA A 65 13.72 -34.82 18.67
C ALA A 65 15.16 -34.34 18.84
N ASP A 66 15.95 -35.15 19.54
CA ASP A 66 17.35 -34.87 19.79
C ASP A 66 18.21 -36.08 19.46
N THR A 67 19.44 -35.78 19.08
CA THR A 67 20.49 -36.80 18.90
C THR A 67 21.76 -36.28 19.55
N THR A 68 22.34 -37.09 20.44
CA THR A 68 23.53 -36.71 21.19
C THR A 68 24.61 -37.78 21.01
N TRP A 69 25.74 -37.36 20.48
CA TRP A 69 26.96 -38.20 20.41
C TRP A 69 27.68 -38.08 21.74
N ASN A 70 27.76 -39.20 22.48
CA ASN A 70 28.47 -39.29 23.75
C ASN A 70 29.83 -39.95 23.55
N ASP A 71 30.87 -39.24 23.95
CA ASP A 71 32.22 -39.74 24.04
C ASP A 71 32.65 -39.70 25.52
N THR A 72 32.73 -40.85 26.15
CA THR A 72 33.07 -40.95 27.57
C THR A 72 34.35 -41.70 27.76
N GLU A 73 35.37 -41.01 28.28
CA GLU A 73 36.64 -41.56 28.65
C GLU A 73 36.70 -41.80 30.17
N PHE A 74 36.65 -43.07 30.61
CA PHE A 74 36.80 -43.39 32.00
C PHE A 74 38.27 -43.36 32.41
N LYS A 75 38.64 -42.52 33.39
CA LYS A 75 39.97 -42.45 34.00
C LYS A 75 39.95 -43.00 35.44
N PRO A 76 39.96 -44.28 35.67
CA PRO A 76 40.52 -44.86 36.86
C PRO A 76 41.43 -46.02 36.55
N ALA A 77 42.14 -46.50 37.55
CA ALA A 77 43.35 -47.36 37.54
C ALA A 77 43.22 -48.77 36.95
N LEU A 78 42.30 -49.06 36.05
CA LEU A 78 42.09 -50.32 35.35
C LEU A 78 41.76 -50.12 33.87
N PRO A 79 41.89 -51.11 32.95
CA PRO A 79 42.10 -50.85 31.53
C PRO A 79 41.07 -49.92 30.91
N ARG A 80 41.61 -48.92 30.25
CA ARG A 80 40.90 -47.85 29.54
C ARG A 80 39.77 -48.39 28.68
N GLY A 81 38.54 -48.11 29.08
CA GLY A 81 37.37 -48.26 28.25
C GLY A 81 36.98 -46.91 27.68
N LYS A 82 37.20 -46.66 26.41
CA LYS A 82 36.56 -45.59 25.67
C LYS A 82 35.22 -46.13 25.20
N THR A 83 34.14 -45.44 25.51
CA THR A 83 32.81 -45.82 25.07
C THR A 83 32.20 -44.67 24.30
N ASP A 84 32.05 -44.90 23.01
CA ASP A 84 31.37 -43.98 22.10
C ASP A 84 29.97 -44.54 21.82
N TYR A 85 28.96 -43.77 22.07
CA TYR A 85 27.59 -44.14 21.71
C TYR A 85 26.75 -42.93 21.33
N ASN A 86 25.80 -43.15 20.43
CA ASN A 86 24.81 -42.16 20.08
C ASN A 86 23.52 -42.46 20.84
N SER A 87 22.95 -41.43 21.49
CA SER A 87 21.62 -41.49 22.09
C SER A 87 20.67 -40.63 21.30
N ASN A 88 19.50 -41.18 21.02
CA ASN A 88 18.43 -40.50 20.28
C ASN A 88 17.20 -40.43 21.20
N GLY A 89 16.63 -39.24 21.27
CA GLY A 89 15.41 -39.00 21.99
C GLY A 89 14.32 -38.42 21.08
N TYR A 90 13.10 -38.80 21.29
CA TYR A 90 11.94 -38.11 20.76
C TYR A 90 10.89 -37.98 21.84
N GLY A 91 10.17 -36.85 21.83
CA GLY A 91 9.14 -36.60 22.85
C GLY A 91 8.02 -35.75 22.28
N VAL A 92 6.82 -36.00 22.77
CA VAL A 92 5.66 -35.14 22.58
C VAL A 92 5.18 -34.69 23.95
N GLN A 93 5.01 -33.38 24.11
CA GLN A 93 4.59 -32.76 25.37
C GLN A 93 3.30 -31.97 25.14
N LEU A 94 2.30 -32.19 25.98
CA LEU A 94 1.10 -31.40 26.08
C LEU A 94 1.15 -30.56 27.36
N THR A 95 1.03 -29.25 27.21
CA THR A 95 1.02 -28.31 28.34
C THR A 95 -0.25 -27.49 28.30
N GLN A 96 -1.06 -27.54 29.37
CA GLN A 96 -2.29 -26.73 29.54
C GLN A 96 -2.14 -25.87 30.80
N PRO A 97 -2.06 -24.54 30.69
CA PRO A 97 -2.16 -23.66 31.84
C PRO A 97 -3.59 -23.66 32.38
N LEU A 98 -3.78 -24.11 33.60
CA LEU A 98 -5.11 -24.11 34.25
C LEU A 98 -5.48 -22.70 34.72
N PHE A 99 -4.54 -21.98 35.31
CA PHE A 99 -4.70 -20.58 35.71
C PHE A 99 -3.36 -19.87 35.65
N ARG A 100 -3.27 -18.80 34.85
CA ARG A 100 -2.15 -17.90 34.81
C ARG A 100 -2.67 -16.49 34.51
N TRP A 101 -2.59 -15.62 35.54
CA TRP A 101 -3.07 -14.24 35.42
C TRP A 101 -2.43 -13.47 34.28
N GLN A 102 -1.16 -13.70 34.03
CA GLN A 102 -0.43 -13.09 32.90
C GLN A 102 -1.06 -13.43 31.54
N ASN A 103 -1.49 -14.67 31.33
CA ASN A 103 -2.11 -15.09 30.05
C ASN A 103 -3.48 -14.41 29.87
N TRP A 104 -4.22 -14.21 30.96
CA TRP A 104 -5.47 -13.47 30.92
C TRP A 104 -5.25 -11.99 30.56
N VAL A 105 -4.24 -11.35 31.16
CA VAL A 105 -3.87 -9.96 30.84
C VAL A 105 -3.41 -9.85 29.37
N GLN A 106 -2.63 -10.80 28.87
CA GLN A 106 -2.21 -10.83 27.45
C GLN A 106 -3.40 -10.97 26.50
N PHE A 107 -4.39 -11.79 26.86
CA PHE A 107 -5.62 -11.87 26.08
C PHE A 107 -6.37 -10.54 26.05
N LYS A 108 -6.54 -9.89 27.19
CA LYS A 108 -7.16 -8.55 27.25
C LYS A 108 -6.36 -7.49 26.50
N GLN A 109 -5.03 -7.55 26.56
CA GLN A 109 -4.17 -6.69 25.76
C GLN A 109 -4.35 -6.94 24.25
N GLY A 110 -4.52 -8.19 23.83
CA GLY A 110 -4.83 -8.55 22.44
C GLY A 110 -6.14 -7.92 21.94
N GLU A 111 -7.20 -7.97 22.78
CA GLU A 111 -8.48 -7.32 22.46
C GLU A 111 -8.32 -5.80 22.25
N LEU A 112 -7.59 -5.13 23.12
CA LEU A 112 -7.33 -3.68 23.01
C LEU A 112 -6.46 -3.34 21.79
N GLN A 113 -5.49 -4.18 21.47
CA GLN A 113 -4.66 -4.00 20.27
C GLN A 113 -5.48 -4.17 18.98
N THR A 114 -6.44 -5.08 18.96
CA THR A 114 -7.37 -5.25 17.84
C THR A 114 -8.26 -4.01 17.68
N ALA A 115 -8.82 -3.47 18.76
CA ALA A 115 -9.59 -2.23 18.72
C ALA A 115 -8.75 -1.02 18.26
N LEU A 116 -7.48 -0.96 18.67
CA LEU A 116 -6.54 0.06 18.19
C LEU A 116 -6.30 -0.04 16.68
N ALA A 117 -6.09 -1.26 16.16
CA ALA A 117 -5.90 -1.48 14.73
C ALA A 117 -7.13 -1.07 13.90
N GLU A 118 -8.34 -1.33 14.40
CA GLU A 118 -9.59 -0.88 13.80
C GLU A 118 -9.67 0.65 13.72
N THR A 119 -9.33 1.32 14.80
CA THR A 119 -9.32 2.79 14.84
C THR A 119 -8.29 3.37 13.86
N GLN A 120 -7.09 2.78 13.80
CA GLN A 120 -6.04 3.20 12.85
C GLN A 120 -6.48 3.02 11.40
N PHE A 121 -7.17 1.93 11.10
CA PHE A 121 -7.73 1.72 9.76
C PHE A 121 -8.82 2.74 9.44
N GLY A 122 -9.66 3.13 10.40
CA GLY A 122 -10.62 4.22 10.26
C GLY A 122 -9.95 5.55 9.88
N ILE A 123 -8.84 5.88 10.54
CA ILE A 123 -8.02 7.08 10.22
C ILE A 123 -7.44 6.99 8.80
N ALA A 124 -6.90 5.83 8.42
CA ALA A 124 -6.35 5.65 7.07
C ALA A 124 -7.41 5.80 5.97
N ARG A 125 -8.66 5.39 6.25
CA ARG A 125 -9.79 5.59 5.33
C ARG A 125 -10.14 7.07 5.16
N GLN A 126 -10.12 7.85 6.25
CA GLN A 126 -10.35 9.29 6.19
C GLN A 126 -9.21 10.01 5.45
N ASP A 127 -7.95 9.63 5.72
CA ASP A 127 -6.78 10.16 5.03
C ASP A 127 -6.86 9.92 3.51
N LEU A 128 -7.33 8.75 3.07
CA LEU A 128 -7.55 8.48 1.65
C LEU A 128 -8.53 9.46 1.02
N VAL A 129 -9.67 9.74 1.68
CA VAL A 129 -10.67 10.70 1.18
C VAL A 129 -10.04 12.07 0.98
N LEU A 130 -9.29 12.56 1.97
CA LEU A 130 -8.64 13.87 1.90
C LEU A 130 -7.61 13.92 0.78
N ARG A 131 -6.74 12.93 0.66
CA ARG A 131 -5.71 12.88 -0.39
C ARG A 131 -6.31 12.82 -1.79
N VAL A 132 -7.37 12.05 -1.97
CA VAL A 132 -8.06 11.96 -3.26
C VAL A 132 -8.71 13.30 -3.62
N ALA A 133 -9.40 13.93 -2.69
CA ALA A 133 -10.02 15.23 -2.91
C ALA A 133 -8.96 16.30 -3.24
N GLU A 134 -7.87 16.36 -2.48
CA GLU A 134 -6.78 17.31 -2.71
C GLU A 134 -6.15 17.09 -4.09
N ALA A 135 -5.81 15.86 -4.45
CA ALA A 135 -5.23 15.54 -5.75
C ALA A 135 -6.17 15.89 -6.90
N TYR A 136 -7.47 15.59 -6.76
CA TYR A 136 -8.49 15.91 -7.76
C TYR A 136 -8.59 17.42 -8.00
N PHE A 137 -8.73 18.23 -6.95
CA PHE A 137 -8.81 19.68 -7.09
C PHE A 137 -7.51 20.31 -7.58
N ASN A 138 -6.35 19.75 -7.23
CA ASN A 138 -5.07 20.20 -7.78
C ASN A 138 -4.98 19.99 -9.30
N VAL A 139 -5.50 18.86 -9.80
CA VAL A 139 -5.58 18.62 -11.25
C VAL A 139 -6.53 19.60 -11.93
N LEU A 140 -7.70 19.86 -11.35
CA LEU A 140 -8.65 20.85 -11.91
C LEU A 140 -8.03 22.25 -11.96
N ASN A 141 -7.41 22.70 -10.88
CA ASN A 141 -6.73 23.99 -10.84
C ASN A 141 -5.62 24.11 -11.89
N ALA A 142 -4.86 23.02 -12.08
CA ALA A 142 -3.81 22.99 -13.11
C ALA A 142 -4.40 23.05 -14.53
N GLN A 143 -5.54 22.41 -14.77
CA GLN A 143 -6.25 22.47 -16.06
C GLN A 143 -6.79 23.88 -16.34
N ASP A 144 -7.39 24.53 -15.34
CA ASP A 144 -7.89 25.91 -15.48
C ASP A 144 -6.74 26.90 -15.72
N ALA A 145 -5.63 26.74 -15.00
CA ALA A 145 -4.43 27.57 -15.21
C ALA A 145 -3.85 27.37 -16.61
N LEU A 146 -3.82 26.15 -17.12
CA LEU A 146 -3.38 25.85 -18.49
C LEU A 146 -4.31 26.47 -19.52
N ALA A 147 -5.63 26.39 -19.32
CA ALA A 147 -6.63 27.01 -20.21
C ALA A 147 -6.45 28.54 -20.23
N ALA A 148 -6.30 29.18 -19.08
CA ALA A 148 -6.07 30.61 -18.96
C ALA A 148 -4.76 31.06 -19.64
N ALA A 149 -3.67 30.33 -19.40
CA ALA A 149 -2.38 30.60 -20.06
C ALA A 149 -2.45 30.44 -21.57
N THR A 150 -3.21 29.46 -22.05
CA THR A 150 -3.41 29.24 -23.49
C THR A 150 -4.20 30.38 -24.13
N GLN A 151 -5.25 30.86 -23.46
CA GLN A 151 -6.03 32.01 -23.91
C GLN A 151 -5.18 33.29 -23.93
N LEU A 152 -4.39 33.54 -22.88
CA LEU A 152 -3.48 34.68 -22.80
C LEU A 152 -2.45 34.66 -23.94
N ARG A 153 -1.86 33.48 -24.23
CA ARG A 153 -0.95 33.31 -25.34
C ARG A 153 -1.60 33.63 -26.68
N THR A 154 -2.84 33.18 -26.88
CA THR A 154 -3.60 33.46 -28.11
C THR A 154 -3.84 34.96 -28.25
N ALA A 155 -4.35 35.63 -27.20
CA ALA A 155 -4.61 37.05 -27.22
C ALA A 155 -3.32 37.89 -27.44
N ALA A 156 -2.20 37.52 -26.80
CA ALA A 156 -0.93 38.17 -27.04
C ALA A 156 -0.44 37.97 -28.48
N GLY A 157 -0.65 36.80 -29.06
CA GLY A 157 -0.33 36.52 -30.46
C GLY A 157 -1.16 37.39 -31.41
N GLU A 158 -2.47 37.53 -31.18
CA GLU A 158 -3.35 38.39 -31.97
C GLU A 158 -2.93 39.87 -31.86
N GLN A 159 -2.58 40.34 -30.67
CA GLN A 159 -2.05 41.69 -30.48
C GLN A 159 -0.74 41.94 -31.21
N LEU A 160 0.18 40.97 -31.21
CA LEU A 160 1.43 41.03 -31.94
C LEU A 160 1.18 41.12 -33.45
N GLU A 161 0.29 40.32 -33.99
CA GLU A 161 -0.03 40.38 -35.44
C GLU A 161 -0.72 41.69 -35.79
N LEU A 162 -1.59 42.24 -34.94
CA LEU A 162 -2.18 43.54 -35.14
C LEU A 162 -1.10 44.67 -35.12
N ALA A 163 -0.18 44.59 -34.14
CA ALA A 163 0.94 45.57 -34.06
C ALA A 163 1.87 45.52 -35.28
N LYS A 164 2.19 44.30 -35.78
CA LYS A 164 2.96 44.12 -37.02
C LYS A 164 2.29 44.74 -38.22
N THR A 165 0.98 44.42 -38.42
CA THR A 165 0.21 45.00 -39.51
C THR A 165 0.12 46.53 -39.43
N SER A 166 -0.07 47.05 -38.25
CA SER A 166 -0.10 48.51 -38.01
C SER A 166 1.26 49.18 -38.27
N PHE A 167 2.36 48.51 -37.97
CA PHE A 167 3.72 48.97 -38.30
C PHE A 167 3.95 48.98 -39.82
N GLU A 168 3.50 47.94 -40.54
CA GLU A 168 3.63 47.87 -41.99
C GLU A 168 2.89 49.00 -42.72
N VAL A 169 1.76 49.48 -42.20
CA VAL A 169 1.00 50.63 -42.68
C VAL A 169 1.48 51.96 -42.13
N GLY A 170 2.52 51.98 -41.27
CA GLY A 170 3.18 53.17 -40.73
C GLY A 170 2.40 53.93 -39.66
N THR A 171 1.44 53.29 -38.99
CA THR A 171 0.59 53.94 -37.95
C THR A 171 1.16 53.77 -36.52
N VAL A 172 2.13 52.87 -36.29
CA VAL A 172 2.78 52.62 -35.00
C VAL A 172 4.31 52.53 -35.16
N THR A 173 5.04 52.66 -34.04
CA THR A 173 6.52 52.61 -34.04
C THR A 173 7.02 51.17 -33.87
N ILE A 174 8.29 50.92 -34.21
CA ILE A 174 8.91 49.59 -34.04
C ILE A 174 8.96 49.12 -32.58
N THR A 175 8.96 50.07 -31.61
CA THR A 175 8.93 49.80 -30.17
C THR A 175 7.59 49.19 -29.71
N ASP A 176 6.51 49.37 -30.47
CA ASP A 176 5.19 48.84 -30.14
C ASP A 176 5.04 47.37 -30.63
N VAL A 177 5.99 46.89 -31.43
CA VAL A 177 6.02 45.48 -31.94
C VAL A 177 6.91 44.60 -31.05
N HIS A 178 7.78 45.19 -30.23
CA HIS A 178 8.65 44.44 -29.28
C HIS A 178 8.08 44.40 -27.88
#